data_a43bca49e239ed99127697093a6f84e8
#
_entry.id   a43bca49e239ed99127697093a6f84e8
#
_cell.length_a   1.000
_cell.length_b   1.000
_cell.length_c   1.000
_cell.angle_alpha   90.00
_cell.angle_beta   90.00
_cell.angle_gamma   90.00
#
_symmetry.space_group_name_H-M   'P 1'
#
loop_
_entity.id
_entity.type
_entity.pdbx_description
1 polymer ?
#
loop_
_entity_poly.entity_id
_entity_poly.type
_entity_poly.pdbx_seq_one_letter_code
_entity_poly.pdbx_strand_id
1 'polypeptide(L)'
;MDVQLSAQQQAVVDCTEPRIVVKACPGSGKTFSVAARMAKLLQENNLSRHQGIAALSFTNTACEVIQKEIKETFGYANIGYPSFIGTIDSFINTYIFLPYAHLVMGCDCRPEIIGTEFNKWFDYDPAQTRHIRDKFGRNIITFRDVNYYFDIISFGLDEELLRLAPYQAYHFGKADWENPNKKDGSLKKNISELIEMKWKHFNAGKVNQADATFFAFRILNEYPSIAQNIVRRFPILIIDEAQDTTELQMAIIDIFSRYGANSIMLIGDPDQAIFEWNTANPHLFMEKYNSPDWHSLDLSENRRSSEKICQLANRFSGNAMSSIASDKDYTDEPCIKGHLDTPESVNQIMNHFIEKCNEMGLDESEYAVVFRGQKFGETNFGLVNNDSSSKQNSPWINGHYGVRDIVYGKYLIDHGKYTDGLSLIEKGCYKIAKRVRYVPASTMRKEIAEVGFRIHRAEMFDFIQKLPSTNDTLSNWITELQQKGINLTVDFGKANVRIESLFRTVNHLFR
;
A
#
# COMPACT_ATOMS: atom_id res chain seq x y z
N MET A 1 -14.66 9.96 -27.93
CA MET A 1 -14.44 8.57 -28.41
C MET A 1 -15.56 7.73 -27.87
N ASP A 2 -16.24 6.97 -28.72
CA ASP A 2 -17.23 6.02 -28.25
C ASP A 2 -16.48 4.88 -27.55
N VAL A 3 -16.54 4.87 -26.24
CA VAL A 3 -15.94 3.81 -25.39
C VAL A 3 -16.82 2.59 -25.52
N GLN A 4 -16.31 1.53 -26.11
CA GLN A 4 -17.06 0.31 -26.32
C GLN A 4 -16.90 -0.61 -25.10
N LEU A 5 -17.92 -0.68 -24.26
CA LEU A 5 -18.02 -1.62 -23.13
C LEU A 5 -18.51 -2.99 -23.61
N SER A 6 -18.08 -4.07 -22.99
CA SER A 6 -18.73 -5.36 -23.18
C SER A 6 -20.09 -5.40 -22.49
N ALA A 7 -20.91 -6.40 -22.83
CA ALA A 7 -22.22 -6.55 -22.20
C ALA A 7 -22.11 -6.70 -20.67
N GLN A 8 -21.10 -7.43 -20.19
CA GLN A 8 -20.83 -7.59 -18.76
C GLN A 8 -20.37 -6.28 -18.11
N GLN A 9 -19.46 -5.55 -18.75
CA GLN A 9 -19.01 -4.24 -18.26
C GLN A 9 -20.16 -3.23 -18.25
N GLN A 10 -21.00 -3.23 -19.31
CA GLN A 10 -22.18 -2.37 -19.39
C GLN A 10 -23.16 -2.67 -18.25
N ALA A 11 -23.39 -3.96 -17.94
CA ALA A 11 -24.23 -4.35 -16.81
C ALA A 11 -23.73 -3.81 -15.47
N VAL A 12 -22.41 -3.83 -15.24
CA VAL A 12 -21.78 -3.24 -14.04
C VAL A 12 -21.97 -1.73 -14.01
N VAL A 13 -21.76 -1.06 -15.15
CA VAL A 13 -21.88 0.40 -15.25
C VAL A 13 -23.32 0.87 -15.08
N ASP A 14 -24.30 0.11 -15.59
CA ASP A 14 -25.72 0.49 -15.59
C ASP A 14 -26.46 0.03 -14.34
N CYS A 15 -25.89 -0.82 -13.52
CA CYS A 15 -26.55 -1.36 -12.33
C CYS A 15 -26.97 -0.25 -11.36
N THR A 16 -28.25 -0.22 -11.00
CA THR A 16 -28.83 0.79 -10.09
C THR A 16 -29.10 0.25 -8.68
N GLU A 17 -28.76 -1.00 -8.44
CA GLU A 17 -28.94 -1.62 -7.12
C GLU A 17 -28.09 -0.92 -6.05
N PRO A 18 -28.61 -0.81 -4.82
CA PRO A 18 -27.91 -0.11 -3.75
C PRO A 18 -26.68 -0.85 -3.22
N ARG A 19 -26.64 -2.16 -3.39
CA ARG A 19 -25.53 -3.03 -2.95
C ARG A 19 -25.15 -3.95 -4.09
N ILE A 20 -23.96 -3.75 -4.62
CA ILE A 20 -23.47 -4.44 -5.80
C ILE A 20 -22.17 -5.14 -5.45
N VAL A 21 -22.06 -6.40 -5.81
CA VAL A 21 -20.80 -7.13 -5.73
C VAL A 21 -20.48 -7.74 -7.09
N VAL A 22 -19.27 -7.45 -7.58
CA VAL A 22 -18.82 -7.85 -8.91
C VAL A 22 -17.66 -8.81 -8.76
N LYS A 23 -17.88 -10.07 -9.08
CA LYS A 23 -16.84 -11.07 -9.14
C LYS A 23 -16.19 -11.03 -10.53
N ALA A 24 -14.92 -10.76 -10.56
CA ALA A 24 -14.16 -10.56 -11.78
C ALA A 24 -13.10 -11.63 -11.99
N CYS A 25 -12.71 -11.86 -13.23
CA CYS A 25 -11.52 -12.64 -13.56
C CYS A 25 -10.33 -11.74 -13.89
N PRO A 26 -9.11 -12.28 -13.93
CA PRO A 26 -7.94 -11.55 -14.40
C PRO A 26 -8.17 -11.01 -15.82
N GLY A 27 -7.75 -9.79 -16.09
CA GLY A 27 -7.87 -9.20 -17.44
C GLY A 27 -9.27 -8.84 -17.91
N SER A 28 -10.30 -8.92 -17.06
CA SER A 28 -11.69 -8.56 -17.42
C SER A 28 -11.95 -7.04 -17.48
N GLY A 29 -10.97 -6.22 -17.07
CA GLY A 29 -11.12 -4.77 -17.06
C GLY A 29 -11.86 -4.25 -15.82
N LYS A 30 -11.63 -4.85 -14.64
CA LYS A 30 -12.18 -4.37 -13.35
C LYS A 30 -12.03 -2.86 -13.18
N THR A 31 -10.80 -2.39 -13.15
CA THR A 31 -10.46 -0.97 -12.92
C THR A 31 -11.05 -0.06 -13.99
N PHE A 32 -11.11 -0.52 -15.23
CA PHE A 32 -11.78 0.17 -16.32
C PHE A 32 -13.30 0.29 -16.07
N SER A 33 -13.95 -0.79 -15.62
CA SER A 33 -15.38 -0.77 -15.26
C SER A 33 -15.69 0.17 -14.09
N VAL A 34 -14.78 0.26 -13.11
CA VAL A 34 -14.84 1.24 -12.00
C VAL A 34 -14.79 2.66 -12.56
N ALA A 35 -13.82 2.95 -13.43
CA ALA A 35 -13.68 4.26 -14.04
C ALA A 35 -14.91 4.64 -14.90
N ALA A 36 -15.40 3.71 -15.72
CA ALA A 36 -16.59 3.90 -16.54
C ALA A 36 -17.83 4.19 -15.70
N ARG A 37 -18.05 3.40 -14.65
CA ARG A 37 -19.18 3.62 -13.72
C ARG A 37 -19.08 4.97 -13.02
N MET A 38 -17.91 5.32 -12.53
CA MET A 38 -17.69 6.62 -11.88
C MET A 38 -17.94 7.78 -12.86
N ALA A 39 -17.45 7.68 -14.09
CA ALA A 39 -17.68 8.67 -15.14
C ALA A 39 -19.17 8.86 -15.44
N LYS A 40 -19.92 7.74 -15.60
CA LYS A 40 -21.37 7.78 -15.79
C LYS A 40 -22.09 8.48 -14.64
N LEU A 41 -21.80 8.08 -13.39
CA LEU A 41 -22.42 8.66 -12.21
C LEU A 41 -22.12 10.16 -12.04
N LEU A 42 -20.95 10.61 -12.45
CA LEU A 42 -20.61 12.03 -12.49
C LEU A 42 -21.35 12.77 -13.61
N GLN A 43 -21.56 12.14 -14.75
CA GLN A 43 -22.32 12.71 -15.88
C GLN A 43 -23.80 12.87 -15.56
N GLU A 44 -24.40 11.91 -14.86
CA GLU A 44 -25.81 11.94 -14.45
C GLU A 44 -26.13 13.12 -13.52
N ASN A 45 -25.11 13.70 -12.88
CA ASN A 45 -25.18 14.90 -12.04
C ASN A 45 -26.27 14.88 -10.95
N ASN A 46 -26.56 13.68 -10.42
CA ASN A 46 -27.57 13.44 -9.40
C ASN A 46 -27.08 13.79 -7.97
N LEU A 47 -25.82 14.25 -7.86
CA LEU A 47 -25.19 14.59 -6.59
C LEU A 47 -25.30 16.09 -6.32
N SER A 48 -25.58 16.46 -5.06
CA SER A 48 -25.55 17.86 -4.65
C SER A 48 -24.11 18.41 -4.62
N ARG A 49 -23.96 19.73 -4.58
CA ARG A 49 -22.66 20.43 -4.61
C ARG A 49 -21.63 19.92 -3.60
N HIS A 50 -22.08 19.36 -2.48
CA HIS A 50 -21.21 18.88 -1.39
C HIS A 50 -21.10 17.36 -1.34
N GLN A 51 -21.81 16.66 -2.21
CA GLN A 51 -21.78 15.21 -2.31
C GLN A 51 -20.80 14.77 -3.39
N GLY A 52 -20.09 13.68 -3.13
CA GLY A 52 -19.13 13.10 -4.05
C GLY A 52 -19.17 11.58 -4.06
N ILE A 53 -18.45 11.02 -4.98
CA ILE A 53 -18.21 9.58 -5.08
C ILE A 53 -16.89 9.27 -4.39
N ALA A 54 -16.85 8.24 -3.54
CA ALA A 54 -15.61 7.69 -3.02
C ALA A 54 -15.24 6.43 -3.79
N ALA A 55 -14.22 6.51 -4.64
CA ALA A 55 -13.61 5.36 -5.31
C ALA A 55 -12.34 4.97 -4.55
N LEU A 56 -12.37 3.78 -3.97
CA LEU A 56 -11.38 3.28 -3.03
C LEU A 56 -10.71 2.04 -3.61
N SER A 57 -9.41 1.90 -3.40
CA SER A 57 -8.68 0.69 -3.76
C SER A 57 -7.71 0.30 -2.64
N PHE A 58 -7.04 -0.83 -2.77
CA PHE A 58 -6.06 -1.29 -1.81
C PHE A 58 -4.70 -0.59 -1.98
N THR A 59 -4.31 -0.25 -3.21
CA THR A 59 -2.99 0.32 -3.53
C THR A 59 -3.07 1.71 -4.16
N ASN A 60 -2.05 2.53 -3.93
CA ASN A 60 -1.92 3.83 -4.58
C ASN A 60 -1.83 3.69 -6.11
N THR A 61 -1.14 2.67 -6.60
CA THR A 61 -1.01 2.40 -8.04
C THR A 61 -2.37 2.14 -8.69
N ALA A 62 -3.24 1.36 -8.05
CA ALA A 62 -4.59 1.14 -8.56
C ALA A 62 -5.41 2.43 -8.59
N CYS A 63 -5.28 3.27 -7.56
CA CYS A 63 -5.91 4.60 -7.54
C CYS A 63 -5.40 5.52 -8.67
N GLU A 64 -4.10 5.51 -8.94
CA GLU A 64 -3.49 6.25 -10.06
C GLU A 64 -4.04 5.76 -11.42
N VAL A 65 -4.22 4.45 -11.58
CA VAL A 65 -4.81 3.86 -12.79
C VAL A 65 -6.27 4.31 -12.96
N ILE A 66 -7.08 4.26 -11.90
CA ILE A 66 -8.47 4.76 -11.94
C ILE A 66 -8.50 6.23 -12.36
N GLN A 67 -7.67 7.08 -11.75
CA GLN A 67 -7.58 8.52 -12.09
C GLN A 67 -7.17 8.74 -13.54
N LYS A 68 -6.19 7.96 -14.00
CA LYS A 68 -5.70 8.03 -15.38
C LYS A 68 -6.79 7.65 -16.37
N GLU A 69 -7.47 6.53 -16.16
CA GLU A 69 -8.56 6.07 -17.01
C GLU A 69 -9.69 7.09 -17.09
N ILE A 70 -10.11 7.66 -15.96
CA ILE A 70 -11.16 8.66 -15.93
C ILE A 70 -10.75 9.92 -16.72
N LYS A 71 -9.49 10.32 -16.60
CA LYS A 71 -8.97 11.49 -17.30
C LYS A 71 -8.79 11.26 -18.80
N GLU A 72 -8.11 10.19 -19.18
CA GLU A 72 -7.69 9.95 -20.56
C GLU A 72 -8.82 9.37 -21.42
N THR A 73 -9.62 8.48 -20.84
CA THR A 73 -10.68 7.76 -21.55
C THR A 73 -12.01 8.50 -21.47
N PHE A 74 -12.37 9.05 -20.32
CA PHE A 74 -13.67 9.68 -20.10
C PHE A 74 -13.64 11.22 -20.08
N GLY A 75 -12.47 11.83 -20.22
CA GLY A 75 -12.35 13.27 -20.43
C GLY A 75 -12.48 14.15 -19.17
N TYR A 76 -12.48 13.58 -17.98
CA TYR A 76 -12.54 14.34 -16.72
C TYR A 76 -11.14 14.79 -16.32
N ALA A 77 -10.81 16.06 -16.55
CA ALA A 77 -9.47 16.60 -16.34
C ALA A 77 -8.97 16.54 -14.89
N ASN A 78 -9.88 16.64 -13.91
CA ASN A 78 -9.55 16.56 -12.49
C ASN A 78 -10.75 16.08 -11.68
N ILE A 79 -10.58 14.97 -10.95
CA ILE A 79 -11.57 14.50 -9.99
C ILE A 79 -11.03 14.79 -8.59
N GLY A 80 -11.38 15.95 -8.09
CA GLY A 80 -11.11 16.37 -6.74
C GLY A 80 -12.39 16.53 -5.93
N TYR A 81 -12.35 17.44 -4.96
CA TYR A 81 -13.54 17.79 -4.17
C TYR A 81 -14.75 18.06 -5.07
N PRO A 82 -15.94 17.51 -4.73
CA PRO A 82 -16.30 16.76 -3.52
C PRO A 82 -16.00 15.26 -3.56
N SER A 83 -15.61 14.69 -4.70
CA SER A 83 -15.29 13.27 -4.83
C SER A 83 -13.90 12.94 -4.26
N PHE A 84 -13.66 11.65 -4.04
CA PHE A 84 -12.41 11.14 -3.51
C PHE A 84 -11.97 9.89 -4.26
N ILE A 85 -10.73 9.84 -4.71
CA ILE A 85 -10.08 8.64 -5.24
C ILE A 85 -8.81 8.43 -4.43
N GLY A 86 -8.69 7.28 -3.78
CA GLY A 86 -7.56 6.97 -2.93
C GLY A 86 -7.66 5.58 -2.29
N THR A 87 -6.69 5.23 -1.45
CA THR A 87 -6.75 3.95 -0.75
C THR A 87 -7.82 3.96 0.34
N ILE A 88 -8.34 2.75 0.67
CA ILE A 88 -9.29 2.58 1.78
C ILE A 88 -8.71 3.18 3.07
N ASP A 89 -7.44 2.90 3.34
CA ASP A 89 -6.74 3.43 4.52
C ASP A 89 -6.66 4.97 4.50
N SER A 90 -6.36 5.57 3.35
CA SER A 90 -6.31 7.03 3.25
C SER A 90 -7.68 7.68 3.43
N PHE A 91 -8.75 7.03 2.99
CA PHE A 91 -10.13 7.46 3.23
C PHE A 91 -10.48 7.39 4.72
N ILE A 92 -10.23 6.25 5.34
CA ILE A 92 -10.46 6.02 6.78
C ILE A 92 -9.68 7.07 7.60
N ASN A 93 -8.40 7.27 7.28
CA ASN A 93 -7.56 8.22 7.99
C ASN A 93 -8.02 9.65 7.83
N THR A 94 -8.41 10.04 6.62
CA THR A 94 -8.76 11.43 6.30
C THR A 94 -10.13 11.83 6.87
N TYR A 95 -11.12 10.96 6.77
CA TYR A 95 -12.50 11.33 7.05
C TYR A 95 -13.02 10.78 8.37
N ILE A 96 -12.36 9.80 8.99
CA ILE A 96 -12.83 9.16 10.21
C ILE A 96 -11.79 9.30 11.32
N PHE A 97 -10.63 8.65 11.15
CA PHE A 97 -9.69 8.50 12.25
C PHE A 97 -9.07 9.82 12.69
N LEU A 98 -8.34 10.50 11.81
CA LEU A 98 -7.59 11.72 12.18
C LEU A 98 -8.48 12.87 12.70
N PRO A 99 -9.71 13.09 12.18
CA PRO A 99 -10.59 14.11 12.73
C PRO A 99 -11.18 13.78 14.09
N TYR A 100 -11.49 12.50 14.36
CA TYR A 100 -12.32 12.08 15.49
C TYR A 100 -11.64 11.15 16.49
N ALA A 101 -10.36 10.81 16.30
CA ALA A 101 -9.65 9.88 17.18
C ALA A 101 -9.64 10.32 18.66
N HIS A 102 -9.61 11.62 18.93
CA HIS A 102 -9.65 12.18 20.28
C HIS A 102 -10.89 11.75 21.08
N LEU A 103 -11.98 11.35 20.41
CA LEU A 103 -13.20 10.88 21.08
C LEU A 103 -13.03 9.50 21.74
N VAL A 104 -12.12 8.66 21.24
CA VAL A 104 -12.00 7.25 21.63
C VAL A 104 -10.61 6.82 22.09
N MET A 105 -9.55 7.58 21.78
CA MET A 105 -8.18 7.22 22.10
C MET A 105 -7.70 7.71 23.46
N GLY A 106 -8.36 8.71 24.04
CA GLY A 106 -7.89 9.36 25.28
C GLY A 106 -6.63 10.19 25.11
N CYS A 107 -6.30 10.64 23.88
CA CYS A 107 -5.18 11.54 23.61
C CYS A 107 -5.66 12.97 23.38
N ASP A 108 -4.89 13.95 23.91
CA ASP A 108 -5.19 15.39 23.78
C ASP A 108 -4.55 16.02 22.52
N CYS A 109 -3.91 15.21 21.68
CA CYS A 109 -3.23 15.66 20.47
C CYS A 109 -3.78 14.97 19.22
N ARG A 110 -3.52 15.56 18.05
CA ARG A 110 -3.82 14.89 16.79
C ARG A 110 -2.94 13.65 16.66
N PRO A 111 -3.53 12.46 16.43
CA PRO A 111 -2.76 11.22 16.34
C PRO A 111 -1.77 11.24 15.17
N GLU A 112 -0.69 10.51 15.36
CA GLU A 112 0.30 10.21 14.33
C GLU A 112 0.22 8.71 13.97
N ILE A 113 0.04 8.43 12.68
CA ILE A 113 0.09 7.06 12.17
C ILE A 113 1.55 6.72 11.88
N ILE A 114 2.08 5.80 12.67
CA ILE A 114 3.44 5.32 12.54
C ILE A 114 3.44 4.18 11.53
N GLY A 115 4.26 4.26 10.51
CA GLY A 115 4.35 3.17 9.54
C GLY A 115 5.04 1.94 10.12
N THR A 116 4.87 0.81 9.44
CA THR A 116 5.44 -0.50 9.78
C THR A 116 6.95 -0.60 9.55
N GLU A 117 7.65 0.50 9.28
CA GLU A 117 9.09 0.46 9.11
C GLU A 117 9.77 -0.01 10.39
N PHE A 118 10.63 -0.97 10.20
CA PHE A 118 11.50 -1.55 11.20
C PHE A 118 12.16 -0.48 12.09
N ASN A 119 12.02 -0.59 13.41
CA ASN A 119 12.54 0.29 14.46
C ASN A 119 11.73 1.56 14.80
N LYS A 120 10.60 1.86 14.18
CA LYS A 120 9.88 3.10 14.48
C LYS A 120 9.32 3.16 15.90
N TRP A 121 8.79 2.06 16.42
CA TRP A 121 8.28 2.00 17.77
C TRP A 121 9.36 2.19 18.83
N PHE A 122 10.54 1.66 18.57
CA PHE A 122 11.69 1.75 19.46
C PHE A 122 12.33 3.14 19.47
N ASP A 123 12.40 3.79 18.30
CA ASP A 123 12.94 5.14 18.20
C ASP A 123 12.05 6.16 18.91
N TYR A 124 10.76 5.85 19.09
CA TYR A 124 9.81 6.71 19.80
C TYR A 124 9.95 6.66 21.30
N ASP A 125 10.24 5.52 21.90
CA ASP A 125 10.44 5.39 23.33
C ASP A 125 11.31 4.19 23.70
N PRO A 126 12.64 4.34 23.60
CA PRO A 126 13.57 3.27 23.97
C PRO A 126 13.47 2.86 25.44
N ALA A 127 13.00 3.76 26.32
CA ALA A 127 12.87 3.48 27.74
C ALA A 127 11.70 2.55 28.05
N GLN A 128 10.55 2.74 27.36
CA GLN A 128 9.36 1.91 27.58
C GLN A 128 9.54 0.50 27.02
N THR A 129 10.23 0.33 25.91
CA THR A 129 10.50 -1.00 25.32
C THR A 129 11.54 -1.82 26.09
N ARG A 130 12.35 -1.20 26.95
CA ARG A 130 13.30 -1.90 27.81
C ARG A 130 12.66 -2.60 29.01
N HIS A 131 11.40 -2.38 29.30
CA HIS A 131 10.72 -2.90 30.49
C HIS A 131 10.14 -4.31 30.34
N ILE A 132 10.16 -4.88 29.14
CA ILE A 132 9.70 -6.27 28.95
C ILE A 132 10.85 -7.21 29.36
N ARG A 133 10.93 -7.43 30.67
CA ARG A 133 11.93 -8.31 31.27
C ARG A 133 11.27 -9.41 32.07
N ASP A 134 11.90 -10.58 32.11
CA ASP A 134 11.47 -11.63 33.02
C ASP A 134 11.75 -11.24 34.49
N LYS A 135 11.25 -12.04 35.40
CA LYS A 135 11.47 -11.84 36.83
C LYS A 135 12.94 -11.85 37.28
N PHE A 136 13.87 -12.22 36.39
CA PHE A 136 15.31 -12.19 36.60
C PHE A 136 15.98 -11.01 35.87
N GLY A 137 15.22 -10.10 35.31
CA GLY A 137 15.70 -8.94 34.58
C GLY A 137 16.26 -9.24 33.18
N ARG A 138 16.04 -10.46 32.64
CA ARG A 138 16.43 -10.82 31.27
C ARG A 138 15.39 -10.33 30.29
N ASN A 139 15.84 -9.82 29.12
CA ASN A 139 14.93 -9.45 28.06
C ASN A 139 14.18 -10.70 27.56
N ILE A 140 12.88 -10.71 27.71
CA ILE A 140 12.01 -11.82 27.27
C ILE A 140 11.80 -11.73 25.77
N ILE A 141 11.74 -10.49 25.26
CA ILE A 141 11.53 -10.17 23.86
C ILE A 141 12.71 -9.33 23.41
N THR A 142 13.35 -9.72 22.33
CA THR A 142 14.45 -8.93 21.77
C THR A 142 13.89 -7.65 21.16
N PHE A 143 14.73 -6.66 21.01
CA PHE A 143 14.41 -5.40 20.32
C PHE A 143 13.67 -5.58 18.99
N ARG A 144 14.09 -6.58 18.22
CA ARG A 144 13.48 -6.92 16.92
C ARG A 144 12.06 -7.46 17.08
N ASP A 145 11.85 -8.24 18.12
CA ASP A 145 10.56 -8.88 18.37
C ASP A 145 9.53 -7.88 18.90
N VAL A 146 9.93 -6.86 19.66
CA VAL A 146 9.01 -5.84 20.19
C VAL A 146 8.31 -5.09 19.07
N ASN A 147 9.05 -4.62 18.05
CA ASN A 147 8.45 -3.93 16.91
C ASN A 147 7.46 -4.84 16.16
N TYR A 148 7.85 -6.07 15.94
CA TYR A 148 7.00 -7.05 15.29
C TYR A 148 5.71 -7.29 16.09
N TYR A 149 5.79 -7.46 17.40
CA TYR A 149 4.61 -7.65 18.24
C TYR A 149 3.70 -6.43 18.29
N PHE A 150 4.21 -5.22 18.27
CA PHE A 150 3.38 -4.03 18.19
C PHE A 150 2.61 -3.93 16.87
N ASP A 151 3.22 -4.32 15.77
CA ASP A 151 2.54 -4.29 14.48
C ASP A 151 1.46 -5.36 14.37
N ILE A 152 1.64 -6.50 15.02
CA ILE A 152 0.71 -7.62 14.95
C ILE A 152 -0.35 -7.62 16.05
N ILE A 153 -0.17 -6.91 17.15
CA ILE A 153 -1.22 -6.72 18.14
C ILE A 153 -2.16 -5.64 17.61
N SER A 154 -3.33 -6.08 17.18
CA SER A 154 -4.40 -5.20 16.73
C SER A 154 -5.72 -5.59 17.38
N PHE A 155 -6.72 -4.74 17.19
CA PHE A 155 -8.06 -5.00 17.67
C PHE A 155 -8.82 -5.86 16.66
N GLY A 156 -9.52 -6.89 17.15
CA GLY A 156 -10.52 -7.60 16.36
C GLY A 156 -11.90 -6.93 16.46
N LEU A 157 -12.87 -7.54 15.81
CA LEU A 157 -14.29 -7.14 15.92
C LEU A 157 -14.93 -7.43 17.26
N ASP A 158 -14.29 -8.22 18.08
CA ASP A 158 -14.78 -8.58 19.42
C ASP A 158 -14.52 -7.41 20.37
N GLU A 159 -15.58 -6.79 20.86
CA GLU A 159 -15.59 -5.48 21.49
C GLU A 159 -14.92 -5.47 22.88
N GLU A 160 -14.77 -6.61 23.52
CA GLU A 160 -14.35 -6.65 24.92
C GLU A 160 -12.84 -6.57 25.12
N LEU A 161 -12.03 -6.97 24.13
CA LEU A 161 -10.59 -7.11 24.34
C LEU A 161 -9.76 -6.76 23.10
N LEU A 162 -8.63 -6.12 23.32
CA LEU A 162 -7.47 -6.22 22.47
C LEU A 162 -7.14 -7.69 22.27
N ARG A 163 -7.35 -8.21 21.10
CA ARG A 163 -6.93 -9.56 20.76
C ARG A 163 -6.05 -9.53 19.52
N LEU A 164 -5.29 -10.57 19.41
CA LEU A 164 -4.48 -10.79 18.24
C LEU A 164 -5.40 -10.99 17.04
N ALA A 165 -5.10 -10.33 15.94
CA ALA A 165 -5.79 -10.60 14.69
C ALA A 165 -5.50 -12.05 14.23
N PRO A 166 -6.42 -12.69 13.48
CA PRO A 166 -6.22 -14.05 12.97
C PRO A 166 -4.89 -14.23 12.21
N TYR A 167 -4.45 -13.22 11.52
CA TYR A 167 -3.17 -13.11 10.86
C TYR A 167 -1.96 -13.36 11.79
N GLN A 168 -2.01 -12.90 13.01
CA GLN A 168 -0.95 -13.08 13.98
C GLN A 168 -0.84 -14.52 14.43
N ALA A 169 -1.99 -15.17 14.58
CA ALA A 169 -2.03 -16.62 14.81
C ALA A 169 -1.41 -17.39 13.64
N TYR A 170 -1.49 -16.88 12.43
CA TYR A 170 -0.87 -17.45 11.25
C TYR A 170 0.65 -17.33 11.25
N HIS A 171 1.19 -16.15 11.61
CA HIS A 171 2.64 -15.90 11.62
C HIS A 171 3.39 -16.61 12.74
N PHE A 172 2.73 -16.77 13.91
CA PHE A 172 3.32 -17.49 15.05
C PHE A 172 2.96 -18.98 15.06
N GLY A 173 2.12 -19.40 14.09
CA GLY A 173 1.44 -20.67 14.16
C GLY A 173 0.38 -20.66 15.28
N LYS A 174 -0.87 -20.93 14.94
CA LYS A 174 -1.97 -21.03 15.91
C LYS A 174 -1.62 -21.91 17.12
N ALA A 175 -0.78 -22.94 16.88
CA ALA A 175 -0.20 -23.80 17.89
C ALA A 175 0.72 -23.10 18.90
N ASP A 176 1.35 -21.99 18.54
CA ASP A 176 2.30 -21.29 19.42
C ASP A 176 1.61 -20.41 20.45
N TRP A 177 0.41 -19.93 20.13
CA TRP A 177 -0.41 -19.14 21.04
C TRP A 177 -1.30 -20.00 21.95
N GLU A 178 -1.81 -21.09 21.41
CA GLU A 178 -2.77 -21.96 22.09
C GLU A 178 -2.10 -23.17 22.79
N ASN A 179 -0.81 -23.41 22.52
CA ASN A 179 -0.13 -24.57 23.09
C ASN A 179 0.37 -24.26 24.51
N PRO A 180 -0.35 -24.78 25.55
CA PRO A 180 0.05 -24.58 26.93
C PRO A 180 1.36 -25.30 27.30
N ASN A 181 1.85 -26.20 26.46
CA ASN A 181 3.05 -27.01 26.68
C ASN A 181 4.31 -26.45 26.04
N LYS A 182 4.24 -25.43 25.19
CA LYS A 182 5.45 -24.69 24.85
C LYS A 182 5.95 -24.06 26.14
N LYS A 183 7.21 -24.31 26.47
CA LYS A 183 7.92 -23.80 27.66
C LYS A 183 7.86 -22.27 27.84
N ASP A 184 7.12 -21.59 26.98
CA ASP A 184 6.94 -20.17 26.87
C ASP A 184 5.54 -19.70 27.32
N GLY A 185 5.08 -20.20 28.46
CA GLY A 185 4.01 -19.55 29.22
C GLY A 185 4.30 -18.06 29.52
N SER A 186 5.55 -17.64 29.27
CA SER A 186 6.01 -16.26 29.21
C SER A 186 5.29 -15.43 28.14
N LEU A 187 4.94 -15.99 26.98
CA LEU A 187 4.32 -15.24 25.90
C LEU A 187 2.94 -14.70 26.26
N LYS A 188 2.06 -15.52 26.85
CA LYS A 188 0.73 -15.09 27.32
C LYS A 188 0.80 -13.98 28.38
N LYS A 189 1.77 -14.06 29.28
CA LYS A 189 1.98 -13.04 30.31
C LYS A 189 2.50 -11.73 29.73
N ASN A 190 3.36 -11.83 28.72
CA ASN A 190 3.97 -10.67 28.07
C ASN A 190 3.02 -9.96 27.13
N ILE A 191 1.97 -10.62 26.62
CA ILE A 191 0.94 -9.98 25.79
C ILE A 191 0.22 -8.89 26.58
N SER A 192 -0.15 -9.15 27.81
CA SER A 192 -0.80 -8.13 28.66
C SER A 192 0.08 -6.89 28.83
N GLU A 193 1.38 -7.08 29.05
CA GLU A 193 2.33 -5.98 29.16
C GLU A 193 2.50 -5.22 27.82
N LEU A 194 2.53 -5.95 26.70
CA LEU A 194 2.56 -5.34 25.37
C LEU A 194 1.29 -4.54 25.06
N ILE A 195 0.13 -5.05 25.45
CA ILE A 195 -1.15 -4.36 25.32
C ILE A 195 -1.15 -3.07 26.15
N GLU A 196 -0.68 -3.12 27.40
CA GLU A 196 -0.56 -1.92 28.24
C GLU A 196 0.39 -0.88 27.63
N MET A 197 1.52 -1.32 27.08
CA MET A 197 2.45 -0.44 26.40
C MET A 197 1.81 0.18 25.16
N LYS A 198 1.04 -0.60 24.40
CA LYS A 198 0.32 -0.11 23.22
C LYS A 198 -0.70 0.95 23.62
N TRP A 199 -1.44 0.78 24.72
CA TRP A 199 -2.33 1.79 25.26
C TRP A 199 -1.61 3.07 25.68
N LYS A 200 -0.40 2.99 26.24
CA LYS A 200 0.42 4.18 26.51
C LYS A 200 0.78 4.93 25.24
N HIS A 201 1.06 4.23 24.16
CA HIS A 201 1.28 4.85 22.85
C HIS A 201 0.02 5.50 22.30
N PHE A 202 -1.16 4.88 22.45
CA PHE A 202 -2.43 5.47 22.06
C PHE A 202 -2.72 6.76 22.82
N ASN A 203 -2.54 6.76 24.13
CA ASN A 203 -2.69 7.96 24.95
C ASN A 203 -1.69 9.06 24.57
N ALA A 204 -0.53 8.70 24.03
CA ALA A 204 0.45 9.64 23.48
C ALA A 204 0.18 10.01 22.01
N GLY A 205 -0.97 9.59 21.45
CA GLY A 205 -1.36 9.89 20.08
C GLY A 205 -0.61 9.09 19.01
N LYS A 206 -0.07 7.92 19.33
CA LYS A 206 0.71 7.10 18.36
C LYS A 206 -0.01 5.79 18.07
N VAL A 207 -0.19 5.47 16.80
CA VAL A 207 -0.88 4.26 16.31
C VAL A 207 -0.19 3.71 15.06
N ASN A 208 -0.40 2.42 14.78
CA ASN A 208 -0.15 1.87 13.45
C ASN A 208 -1.43 1.93 12.59
N GLN A 209 -1.37 1.50 11.32
CA GLN A 209 -2.51 1.58 10.42
C GLN A 209 -3.66 0.66 10.87
N ALA A 210 -3.39 -0.52 11.38
CA ALA A 210 -4.43 -1.44 11.85
C ALA A 210 -5.17 -0.84 13.08
N ASP A 211 -4.44 -0.20 13.98
CA ASP A 211 -5.03 0.51 15.12
C ASP A 211 -5.89 1.68 14.66
N ALA A 212 -5.44 2.45 13.68
CA ALA A 212 -6.20 3.55 13.12
C ALA A 212 -7.55 3.06 12.53
N THR A 213 -7.54 1.93 11.83
CA THR A 213 -8.74 1.31 11.30
C THR A 213 -9.68 0.82 12.41
N PHE A 214 -9.14 0.23 13.48
CA PHE A 214 -9.94 -0.16 14.64
C PHE A 214 -10.59 1.04 15.33
N PHE A 215 -9.83 2.09 15.60
CA PHE A 215 -10.39 3.29 16.20
C PHE A 215 -11.41 3.96 15.29
N ALA A 216 -11.22 3.92 13.97
CA ALA A 216 -12.22 4.39 13.02
C ALA A 216 -13.53 3.58 13.13
N PHE A 217 -13.44 2.27 13.23
CA PHE A 217 -14.59 1.40 13.47
C PHE A 217 -15.30 1.77 14.78
N ARG A 218 -14.57 1.93 15.88
CA ARG A 218 -15.12 2.38 17.15
C ARG A 218 -15.82 3.72 17.06
N ILE A 219 -15.19 4.72 16.43
CA ILE A 219 -15.77 6.05 16.22
C ILE A 219 -17.14 5.94 15.54
N LEU A 220 -17.23 5.15 14.47
CA LEU A 220 -18.48 5.01 13.72
C LEU A 220 -19.58 4.29 14.50
N ASN A 221 -19.23 3.36 15.38
CA ASN A 221 -20.19 2.66 16.25
C ASN A 221 -20.62 3.52 17.44
N GLU A 222 -19.68 4.16 18.12
CA GLU A 222 -19.96 4.98 19.32
C GLU A 222 -20.60 6.32 18.96
N TYR A 223 -20.34 6.84 17.74
CA TYR A 223 -20.84 8.12 17.25
C TYR A 223 -21.53 8.00 15.88
N PRO A 224 -22.77 7.45 15.83
CA PRO A 224 -23.49 7.20 14.58
C PRO A 224 -23.68 8.43 13.69
N SER A 225 -23.74 9.62 14.28
CA SER A 225 -23.84 10.88 13.53
C SER A 225 -22.64 11.12 12.60
N ILE A 226 -21.46 10.62 12.97
CA ILE A 226 -20.27 10.71 12.12
C ILE A 226 -20.46 9.83 10.90
N ALA A 227 -20.91 8.57 11.07
CA ALA A 227 -21.20 7.67 9.96
C ALA A 227 -22.24 8.28 9.00
N GLN A 228 -23.33 8.85 9.55
CA GLN A 228 -24.36 9.53 8.75
C GLN A 228 -23.80 10.72 7.96
N ASN A 229 -22.93 11.51 8.56
CA ASN A 229 -22.32 12.65 7.87
C ASN A 229 -21.38 12.23 6.74
N ILE A 230 -20.65 11.13 6.94
CA ILE A 230 -19.78 10.55 5.89
C ILE A 230 -20.63 10.03 4.73
N VAL A 231 -21.70 9.29 4.99
CA VAL A 231 -22.61 8.80 3.98
C VAL A 231 -23.35 9.94 3.25
N ARG A 232 -23.71 11.00 3.95
CA ARG A 232 -24.27 12.21 3.30
C ARG A 232 -23.28 12.85 2.33
N ARG A 233 -21.99 12.88 2.68
CA ARG A 233 -20.93 13.42 1.84
C ARG A 233 -20.57 12.50 0.68
N PHE A 234 -20.48 11.20 0.95
CA PHE A 234 -20.15 10.15 -0.01
C PHE A 234 -21.28 9.13 -0.09
N PRO A 235 -22.40 9.49 -0.74
CA PRO A 235 -23.54 8.58 -0.86
C PRO A 235 -23.25 7.38 -1.77
N ILE A 236 -22.18 7.45 -2.56
CA ILE A 236 -21.74 6.40 -3.47
C ILE A 236 -20.30 6.01 -3.11
N LEU A 237 -20.10 4.73 -2.82
CA LEU A 237 -18.80 4.12 -2.56
C LEU A 237 -18.53 3.02 -3.59
N ILE A 238 -17.35 3.04 -4.17
CA ILE A 238 -16.86 2.02 -5.10
C ILE A 238 -15.55 1.50 -4.52
N ILE A 239 -15.47 0.19 -4.26
CA ILE A 239 -14.30 -0.44 -3.66
C ILE A 239 -13.71 -1.41 -4.68
N ASP A 240 -12.57 -1.06 -5.26
CA ASP A 240 -11.77 -1.90 -6.14
C ASP A 240 -10.83 -2.79 -5.33
N GLU A 241 -10.47 -3.96 -5.86
CA GLU A 241 -9.69 -5.00 -5.21
C GLU A 241 -10.29 -5.41 -3.85
N ALA A 242 -11.62 -5.55 -3.80
CA ALA A 242 -12.36 -5.80 -2.56
C ALA A 242 -12.02 -7.14 -1.88
N GLN A 243 -11.40 -8.09 -2.59
CA GLN A 243 -10.90 -9.34 -2.02
C GLN A 243 -9.75 -9.14 -1.03
N ASP A 244 -9.08 -7.98 -1.08
CA ASP A 244 -7.96 -7.66 -0.19
C ASP A 244 -8.39 -6.86 1.05
N THR A 245 -9.69 -6.66 1.27
CA THR A 245 -10.20 -5.97 2.47
C THR A 245 -10.03 -6.80 3.74
N THR A 246 -9.73 -6.11 4.85
CA THR A 246 -9.69 -6.71 6.19
C THR A 246 -11.09 -6.77 6.81
N GLU A 247 -11.25 -7.58 7.87
CA GLU A 247 -12.50 -7.65 8.63
C GLU A 247 -12.99 -6.27 9.11
N LEU A 248 -12.09 -5.46 9.64
CA LEU A 248 -12.45 -4.12 10.13
C LEU A 248 -12.83 -3.16 9.00
N GLN A 249 -12.14 -3.23 7.86
CA GLN A 249 -12.50 -2.43 6.68
C GLN A 249 -13.87 -2.84 6.13
N MET A 250 -14.15 -4.15 6.05
CA MET A 250 -15.46 -4.63 5.61
C MET A 250 -16.57 -4.23 6.60
N ALA A 251 -16.30 -4.30 7.92
CA ALA A 251 -17.23 -3.85 8.94
C ALA A 251 -17.53 -2.34 8.84
N ILE A 252 -16.56 -1.52 8.51
CA ILE A 252 -16.76 -0.09 8.23
C ILE A 252 -17.66 0.12 7.00
N ILE A 253 -17.45 -0.66 5.93
CA ILE A 253 -18.31 -0.63 4.74
C ILE A 253 -19.75 -1.03 5.10
N ASP A 254 -19.93 -2.05 5.94
CA ASP A 254 -21.26 -2.47 6.42
C ASP A 254 -21.95 -1.38 7.27
N ILE A 255 -21.19 -0.62 8.06
CA ILE A 255 -21.73 0.54 8.77
C ILE A 255 -22.24 1.57 7.76
N PHE A 256 -21.52 1.91 6.71
CA PHE A 256 -21.99 2.84 5.69
C PHE A 256 -23.26 2.34 4.98
N SER A 257 -23.33 1.05 4.69
CA SER A 257 -24.56 0.42 4.15
C SER A 257 -25.74 0.59 5.10
N ARG A 258 -25.54 0.36 6.39
CA ARG A 258 -26.55 0.48 7.45
C ARG A 258 -27.06 1.91 7.58
N TYR A 259 -26.19 2.90 7.43
CA TYR A 259 -26.56 4.32 7.55
C TYR A 259 -27.01 4.96 6.24
N GLY A 260 -27.33 4.16 5.23
CA GLY A 260 -28.05 4.59 4.05
C GLY A 260 -27.19 5.17 2.93
N ALA A 261 -26.02 4.60 2.70
CA ALA A 261 -25.31 4.85 1.45
C ALA A 261 -26.19 4.47 0.26
N ASN A 262 -26.33 5.38 -0.71
CA ASN A 262 -27.21 5.18 -1.86
C ASN A 262 -26.75 4.02 -2.76
N SER A 263 -25.43 3.87 -2.91
CA SER A 263 -24.83 2.77 -3.67
C SER A 263 -23.47 2.41 -3.10
N ILE A 264 -23.28 1.12 -2.84
CA ILE A 264 -21.98 0.53 -2.51
C ILE A 264 -21.70 -0.55 -3.54
N MET A 265 -20.58 -0.44 -4.25
CA MET A 265 -20.09 -1.46 -5.17
C MET A 265 -18.76 -2.03 -4.67
N LEU A 266 -18.73 -3.34 -4.49
CA LEU A 266 -17.49 -4.10 -4.26
C LEU A 266 -17.12 -4.79 -5.56
N ILE A 267 -15.91 -4.64 -6.03
CA ILE A 267 -15.39 -5.35 -7.19
C ILE A 267 -14.05 -5.98 -6.85
N GLY A 268 -13.89 -7.25 -7.21
CA GLY A 268 -12.69 -7.99 -6.84
C GLY A 268 -12.56 -9.32 -7.59
N ASP A 269 -11.37 -9.89 -7.45
CA ASP A 269 -11.03 -11.21 -8.00
C ASP A 269 -10.53 -12.10 -6.86
N PRO A 270 -11.35 -13.06 -6.39
CA PRO A 270 -10.99 -13.93 -5.27
C PRO A 270 -9.69 -14.71 -5.50
N ASP A 271 -9.40 -15.07 -6.77
CA ASP A 271 -8.20 -15.84 -7.12
C ASP A 271 -6.92 -14.98 -7.10
N GLN A 272 -7.05 -13.65 -7.04
CA GLN A 272 -5.93 -12.70 -6.92
C GLN A 272 -5.71 -12.22 -5.49
N ALA A 273 -6.34 -12.81 -4.49
CA ALA A 273 -6.10 -12.48 -3.09
C ALA A 273 -4.67 -12.90 -2.67
N ILE A 274 -3.75 -11.95 -2.64
CA ILE A 274 -2.34 -12.19 -2.30
C ILE A 274 -1.93 -11.56 -0.97
N PHE A 275 -2.82 -10.86 -0.31
CA PHE A 275 -2.56 -10.13 0.95
C PHE A 275 -3.14 -10.82 2.19
N GLU A 276 -3.49 -12.11 2.11
CA GLU A 276 -3.94 -12.91 3.29
C GLU A 276 -2.92 -12.86 4.44
N TRP A 277 -1.65 -12.77 4.13
CA TRP A 277 -0.59 -12.59 5.13
C TRP A 277 -0.66 -11.23 5.86
N ASN A 278 -1.39 -10.25 5.31
CA ASN A 278 -1.60 -8.94 5.89
C ASN A 278 -3.06 -8.72 6.33
N THR A 279 -3.72 -9.77 6.85
CA THR A 279 -5.10 -9.76 7.37
C THR A 279 -6.21 -9.57 6.34
N ALA A 280 -5.92 -9.58 5.04
CA ALA A 280 -6.95 -9.64 4.02
C ALA A 280 -7.74 -10.95 4.13
N ASN A 281 -9.04 -10.86 3.97
CA ASN A 281 -9.92 -12.02 4.08
C ASN A 281 -10.87 -12.11 2.88
N PRO A 282 -10.47 -12.82 1.81
CA PRO A 282 -11.28 -12.94 0.59
C PRO A 282 -12.62 -13.64 0.82
N HIS A 283 -12.77 -14.40 1.91
CA HIS A 283 -14.06 -15.00 2.27
C HIS A 283 -15.14 -13.95 2.52
N LEU A 284 -14.80 -12.80 3.10
CA LEU A 284 -15.74 -11.71 3.34
C LEU A 284 -16.34 -11.17 2.04
N PHE A 285 -15.50 -11.03 1.00
CA PHE A 285 -15.98 -10.65 -0.33
C PHE A 285 -16.92 -11.71 -0.91
N MET A 286 -16.57 -13.00 -0.80
CA MET A 286 -17.39 -14.11 -1.30
C MET A 286 -18.68 -14.29 -0.48
N GLU A 287 -18.68 -13.98 0.80
CA GLU A 287 -19.91 -13.93 1.62
C GLU A 287 -20.90 -12.88 1.07
N LYS A 288 -20.39 -11.70 0.72
CA LYS A 288 -21.22 -10.65 0.08
C LYS A 288 -21.74 -11.11 -1.30
N TYR A 289 -20.86 -11.75 -2.10
CA TYR A 289 -21.25 -12.26 -3.40
C TYR A 289 -22.35 -13.33 -3.35
N ASN A 290 -22.34 -14.17 -2.31
CA ASN A 290 -23.36 -15.21 -2.11
C ASN A 290 -24.57 -14.75 -1.28
N SER A 291 -24.55 -13.52 -0.78
CA SER A 291 -25.63 -12.99 0.06
C SER A 291 -26.81 -12.52 -0.77
N PRO A 292 -28.07 -12.84 -0.40
CA PRO A 292 -29.25 -12.32 -1.08
C PRO A 292 -29.44 -10.81 -0.91
N ASP A 293 -28.75 -10.20 0.04
CA ASP A 293 -28.82 -8.76 0.28
C ASP A 293 -27.96 -7.94 -0.69
N TRP A 294 -27.17 -8.62 -1.53
CA TRP A 294 -26.27 -8.02 -2.50
C TRP A 294 -26.62 -8.48 -3.92
N HIS A 295 -26.61 -7.55 -4.86
CA HIS A 295 -26.78 -7.86 -6.28
C HIS A 295 -25.45 -8.30 -6.88
N SER A 296 -25.36 -9.57 -7.25
CA SER A 296 -24.14 -10.19 -7.75
C SER A 296 -24.04 -10.09 -9.26
N LEU A 297 -22.89 -9.66 -9.75
CA LEU A 297 -22.54 -9.58 -11.17
C LEU A 297 -21.21 -10.29 -11.42
N ASP A 298 -21.00 -10.74 -12.66
CA ASP A 298 -19.77 -11.40 -13.09
C ASP A 298 -19.09 -10.63 -14.21
N LEU A 299 -17.75 -10.56 -14.13
CA LEU A 299 -16.85 -10.16 -15.21
C LEU A 299 -15.93 -11.35 -15.54
N SER A 300 -16.39 -12.27 -16.37
CA SER A 300 -15.68 -13.50 -16.75
C SER A 300 -14.96 -13.42 -18.10
N GLU A 301 -15.13 -12.32 -18.83
CA GLU A 301 -14.53 -12.09 -20.14
C GLU A 301 -13.11 -11.52 -20.00
N ASN A 302 -12.11 -12.32 -20.29
CA ASN A 302 -10.70 -11.87 -20.28
C ASN A 302 -10.37 -11.16 -21.61
N ARG A 303 -10.00 -9.89 -21.52
CA ARG A 303 -9.64 -9.03 -22.67
C ARG A 303 -8.12 -8.89 -22.86
N ARG A 304 -7.34 -9.43 -21.95
CA ARG A 304 -5.87 -9.30 -21.92
C ARG A 304 -5.16 -10.47 -22.54
N SER A 305 -5.62 -11.68 -22.23
CA SER A 305 -4.89 -12.91 -22.50
C SER A 305 -5.60 -13.79 -23.55
N SER A 306 -4.83 -14.56 -24.29
CA SER A 306 -5.37 -15.51 -25.27
C SER A 306 -6.16 -16.62 -24.59
N GLU A 307 -6.96 -17.34 -25.37
CA GLU A 307 -7.78 -18.45 -24.89
C GLU A 307 -6.93 -19.55 -24.24
N LYS A 308 -5.74 -19.86 -24.79
CA LYS A 308 -4.80 -20.83 -24.21
C LYS A 308 -4.32 -20.46 -22.83
N ILE A 309 -4.02 -19.17 -22.61
CA ILE A 309 -3.64 -18.66 -21.28
C ILE A 309 -4.82 -18.76 -20.32
N CYS A 310 -6.02 -18.40 -20.78
CA CYS A 310 -7.24 -18.54 -19.98
C CYS A 310 -7.52 -19.99 -19.60
N GLN A 311 -7.40 -20.92 -20.53
CA GLN A 311 -7.55 -22.36 -20.28
C GLN A 311 -6.51 -22.88 -19.27
N LEU A 312 -5.26 -22.40 -19.33
CA LEU A 312 -4.25 -22.76 -18.35
C LEU A 312 -4.61 -22.19 -16.97
N ALA A 313 -4.97 -20.93 -16.91
CA ALA A 313 -5.35 -20.26 -15.65
C ALA A 313 -6.58 -20.92 -15.01
N ASN A 314 -7.57 -21.32 -15.81
CA ASN A 314 -8.79 -22.01 -15.34
C ASN A 314 -8.51 -23.35 -14.64
N ARG A 315 -7.30 -23.96 -14.84
CA ARG A 315 -6.92 -25.17 -14.09
C ARG A 315 -6.56 -24.89 -12.63
N PHE A 316 -6.27 -23.64 -12.31
CA PHE A 316 -5.83 -23.20 -10.98
C PHE A 316 -6.86 -22.27 -10.32
N SER A 317 -7.80 -21.76 -11.13
CA SER A 317 -8.83 -20.83 -10.68
C SER A 317 -10.10 -21.58 -10.30
N GLY A 318 -10.78 -21.12 -9.25
CA GLY A 318 -12.15 -21.51 -8.92
C GLY A 318 -13.20 -20.86 -9.86
N ASN A 319 -12.79 -19.89 -10.69
CA ASN A 319 -13.66 -19.11 -11.56
C ASN A 319 -13.30 -19.36 -13.02
N ALA A 320 -14.27 -19.88 -13.80
CA ALA A 320 -14.07 -20.03 -15.24
C ALA A 320 -13.99 -18.67 -15.93
N MET A 321 -12.96 -18.45 -16.72
CA MET A 321 -12.79 -17.28 -17.59
C MET A 321 -12.73 -17.70 -19.05
N SER A 322 -13.23 -16.86 -19.94
CA SER A 322 -13.12 -17.02 -21.39
C SER A 322 -12.37 -15.85 -21.99
N SER A 323 -11.56 -16.11 -23.02
CA SER A 323 -10.90 -15.03 -23.74
C SER A 323 -11.84 -14.42 -24.78
N ILE A 324 -11.89 -13.09 -24.80
CA ILE A 324 -12.45 -12.31 -25.90
C ILE A 324 -11.38 -11.43 -26.54
N ALA A 325 -10.11 -11.66 -26.22
CA ALA A 325 -8.99 -10.96 -26.81
C ALA A 325 -8.82 -11.41 -28.26
N SER A 326 -9.06 -10.50 -29.22
CA SER A 326 -8.74 -10.74 -30.61
C SER A 326 -7.24 -10.78 -30.85
N ASP A 327 -6.77 -11.58 -31.78
CA ASP A 327 -5.42 -11.60 -32.35
C ASP A 327 -4.27 -12.06 -31.43
N LYS A 328 -4.56 -12.80 -30.35
CA LYS A 328 -3.55 -13.20 -29.36
C LYS A 328 -3.28 -14.69 -29.28
N ASP A 329 -3.73 -15.47 -30.23
CA ASP A 329 -3.39 -16.90 -30.28
C ASP A 329 -2.01 -17.09 -30.91
N TYR A 330 -1.00 -16.79 -30.13
CA TYR A 330 0.37 -17.16 -30.47
C TYR A 330 0.60 -18.63 -30.12
N THR A 331 1.55 -19.22 -30.78
CA THR A 331 2.07 -20.57 -30.74
C THR A 331 1.70 -21.51 -29.58
N ASP A 332 1.79 -22.81 -29.85
CA ASP A 332 1.40 -23.90 -28.94
C ASP A 332 2.45 -24.28 -27.90
N GLU A 333 3.60 -23.65 -27.84
CA GLU A 333 4.69 -24.02 -26.95
C GLU A 333 4.69 -23.20 -25.63
N PRO A 334 3.95 -23.62 -24.60
CA PRO A 334 3.79 -22.74 -23.45
C PRO A 334 4.77 -22.97 -22.31
N CYS A 335 5.39 -24.12 -22.17
CA CYS A 335 6.08 -24.41 -20.92
C CYS A 335 7.33 -25.26 -21.09
N ILE A 336 8.47 -24.67 -20.75
CA ILE A 336 9.68 -25.41 -20.41
C ILE A 336 9.58 -25.76 -18.92
N LYS A 337 9.62 -27.04 -18.60
CA LYS A 337 9.76 -27.50 -17.22
C LYS A 337 11.21 -27.83 -16.93
N GLY A 338 11.73 -27.37 -15.84
CA GLY A 338 13.04 -27.73 -15.34
C GLY A 338 13.04 -27.86 -13.82
N HIS A 339 14.01 -28.60 -13.29
CA HIS A 339 14.26 -28.67 -11.87
C HIS A 339 15.19 -27.51 -11.47
N LEU A 340 14.79 -26.76 -10.45
CA LEU A 340 15.51 -25.58 -9.94
C LEU A 340 16.30 -25.93 -8.66
N ASP A 341 16.93 -27.09 -8.65
CA ASP A 341 17.58 -27.63 -7.45
C ASP A 341 18.96 -27.03 -7.19
N THR A 342 19.59 -26.48 -8.23
CA THR A 342 20.91 -25.85 -8.13
C THR A 342 20.95 -24.51 -8.87
N PRO A 343 21.86 -23.59 -8.49
CA PRO A 343 22.05 -22.33 -9.21
C PRO A 343 22.38 -22.53 -10.70
N GLU A 344 23.10 -23.62 -11.04
CA GLU A 344 23.44 -23.97 -12.41
C GLU A 344 22.19 -24.32 -13.23
N SER A 345 21.25 -25.08 -12.65
CA SER A 345 19.98 -25.42 -13.31
C SER A 345 19.08 -24.22 -13.52
N VAL A 346 19.07 -23.27 -12.57
CA VAL A 346 18.39 -21.99 -12.72
C VAL A 346 18.96 -21.21 -13.89
N ASN A 347 20.29 -21.08 -13.97
CA ASN A 347 20.95 -20.34 -15.05
C ASN A 347 20.71 -20.99 -16.42
N GLN A 348 20.70 -22.32 -16.51
CA GLN A 348 20.40 -23.02 -17.76
C GLN A 348 18.98 -22.71 -18.24
N ILE A 349 18.00 -22.77 -17.36
CA ILE A 349 16.60 -22.44 -17.68
C ILE A 349 16.47 -20.99 -18.13
N MET A 350 17.14 -20.09 -17.43
CA MET A 350 17.12 -18.66 -17.76
C MET A 350 17.74 -18.38 -19.13
N ASN A 351 18.92 -18.95 -19.40
CA ASN A 351 19.56 -18.77 -20.69
C ASN A 351 18.69 -19.30 -21.83
N HIS A 352 18.11 -20.49 -21.66
CA HIS A 352 17.19 -21.03 -22.64
C HIS A 352 15.95 -20.18 -22.85
N PHE A 353 15.38 -19.61 -21.76
CA PHE A 353 14.26 -18.67 -21.84
C PHE A 353 14.64 -17.40 -22.63
N ILE A 354 15.80 -16.80 -22.33
CA ILE A 354 16.30 -15.61 -23.03
C ILE A 354 16.57 -15.93 -24.51
N GLU A 355 17.18 -17.08 -24.83
CA GLU A 355 17.38 -17.53 -26.19
C GLU A 355 16.06 -17.64 -26.96
N LYS A 356 15.02 -18.23 -26.35
CA LYS A 356 13.68 -18.29 -26.93
C LYS A 356 13.06 -16.92 -27.17
N CYS A 357 13.19 -16.00 -26.21
CA CYS A 357 12.72 -14.62 -26.38
C CYS A 357 13.42 -13.92 -27.55
N ASN A 358 14.73 -14.11 -27.68
CA ASN A 358 15.52 -13.55 -28.79
C ASN A 358 15.14 -14.18 -30.14
N GLU A 359 14.91 -15.51 -30.20
CA GLU A 359 14.40 -16.19 -31.40
C GLU A 359 13.04 -15.63 -31.84
N MET A 360 12.20 -15.25 -30.90
CA MET A 360 10.89 -14.61 -31.15
C MET A 360 11.00 -13.12 -31.50
N GLY A 361 12.19 -12.53 -31.43
CA GLY A 361 12.43 -11.11 -31.71
C GLY A 361 11.90 -10.18 -30.61
N LEU A 362 11.74 -10.66 -29.37
CA LEU A 362 11.26 -9.85 -28.25
C LEU A 362 12.40 -8.99 -27.70
N ASP A 363 12.07 -7.73 -27.40
CA ASP A 363 12.96 -6.82 -26.68
C ASP A 363 12.99 -7.19 -25.19
N GLU A 364 14.07 -6.87 -24.47
CA GLU A 364 14.21 -7.11 -23.02
C GLU A 364 13.10 -6.49 -22.17
N SER A 365 12.43 -5.48 -22.67
CA SER A 365 11.27 -4.85 -22.03
C SER A 365 9.95 -5.61 -22.17
N GLU A 366 9.91 -6.63 -23.05
CA GLU A 366 8.69 -7.37 -23.39
C GLU A 366 8.56 -8.70 -22.65
N TYR A 367 9.58 -9.12 -21.89
CA TYR A 367 9.51 -10.32 -21.07
C TYR A 367 9.96 -10.08 -19.64
N ALA A 368 9.51 -10.92 -18.72
CA ALA A 368 9.82 -10.81 -17.31
C ALA A 368 9.98 -12.19 -16.65
N VAL A 369 10.78 -12.22 -15.59
CA VAL A 369 10.93 -13.39 -14.73
C VAL A 369 10.30 -13.09 -13.38
N VAL A 370 9.36 -13.93 -12.98
CA VAL A 370 8.70 -13.84 -11.68
C VAL A 370 9.18 -15.00 -10.79
N PHE A 371 9.58 -14.69 -9.57
CA PHE A 371 10.02 -15.69 -8.60
C PHE A 371 9.44 -15.42 -7.21
N ARG A 372 9.30 -16.48 -6.43
CA ARG A 372 8.77 -16.38 -5.07
C ARG A 372 9.90 -16.17 -4.07
N GLY A 373 9.85 -15.02 -3.39
CA GLY A 373 10.75 -14.69 -2.29
C GLY A 373 12.09 -14.07 -2.73
N GLN A 374 12.43 -13.00 -2.05
CA GLN A 374 13.60 -12.18 -2.32
C GLN A 374 14.93 -12.97 -2.27
N LYS A 375 15.07 -13.87 -1.30
CA LYS A 375 16.27 -14.69 -1.12
C LYS A 375 16.60 -15.53 -2.36
N PHE A 376 15.57 -16.01 -3.07
CA PHE A 376 15.77 -16.75 -4.33
C PHE A 376 16.37 -15.83 -5.41
N GLY A 377 15.87 -14.62 -5.54
CA GLY A 377 16.40 -13.62 -6.48
C GLY A 377 17.83 -13.19 -6.13
N GLU A 378 18.13 -12.99 -4.87
CA GLU A 378 19.49 -12.65 -4.39
C GLU A 378 20.48 -13.76 -4.68
N THR A 379 20.12 -15.02 -4.41
CA THR A 379 21.01 -16.18 -4.56
C THR A 379 21.26 -16.53 -6.02
N ASN A 380 20.24 -16.48 -6.86
CA ASN A 380 20.31 -17.02 -8.22
C ASN A 380 20.52 -15.97 -9.32
N PHE A 381 20.10 -14.74 -9.08
CA PHE A 381 20.17 -13.65 -10.07
C PHE A 381 21.05 -12.48 -9.62
N GLY A 382 21.72 -12.59 -8.47
CA GLY A 382 22.50 -11.49 -7.94
C GLY A 382 21.69 -10.22 -7.68
N LEU A 383 20.36 -10.35 -7.53
CA LEU A 383 19.48 -9.23 -7.23
C LEU A 383 19.77 -8.73 -5.84
N VAL A 384 20.45 -7.61 -5.76
CA VAL A 384 20.73 -6.95 -4.50
C VAL A 384 19.54 -6.08 -4.14
N ASN A 385 18.87 -6.39 -3.05
CA ASN A 385 17.82 -5.52 -2.54
C ASN A 385 18.45 -4.22 -2.06
N ASN A 386 18.13 -3.12 -2.72
CA ASN A 386 18.65 -1.81 -2.35
C ASN A 386 18.21 -1.34 -0.94
N ASP A 387 17.26 -2.04 -0.32
CA ASP A 387 16.76 -1.68 1.00
C ASP A 387 17.47 -2.35 2.20
N SER A 388 18.17 -3.46 2.04
CA SER A 388 18.68 -4.18 3.21
C SER A 388 20.11 -4.70 3.17
N SER A 389 20.75 -4.87 2.03
CA SER A 389 21.98 -5.67 2.00
C SER A 389 23.23 -5.01 1.46
N SER A 390 23.16 -3.93 0.76
CA SER A 390 24.39 -3.39 0.19
C SER A 390 24.92 -2.15 0.91
N LYS A 391 25.24 -2.28 2.20
CA LYS A 391 26.19 -1.35 2.82
C LYS A 391 27.50 -1.25 2.01
N GLN A 392 27.84 -2.29 1.22
CA GLN A 392 29.01 -2.32 0.37
C GLN A 392 28.86 -1.55 -0.95
N ASN A 393 27.66 -1.49 -1.55
CA ASN A 393 27.44 -0.83 -2.85
C ASN A 393 26.61 0.45 -2.80
N SER A 394 26.15 0.86 -1.63
CA SER A 394 25.40 2.09 -1.47
C SER A 394 26.29 3.32 -1.61
N PRO A 395 25.98 4.31 -2.45
CA PRO A 395 26.71 5.57 -2.53
C PRO A 395 26.52 6.47 -1.32
N TRP A 396 25.59 6.10 -0.40
CA TRP A 396 25.27 6.90 0.78
C TRP A 396 26.26 6.62 1.90
N ILE A 397 27.14 7.59 2.22
CA ILE A 397 28.20 7.44 3.21
C ILE A 397 27.62 7.23 4.61
N ASN A 398 28.08 6.18 5.29
CA ASN A 398 27.85 5.91 6.73
C ASN A 398 26.41 6.04 7.22
N GLY A 399 25.42 5.72 6.38
CA GLY A 399 24.01 5.78 6.76
C GLY A 399 23.49 7.22 6.93
N HIS A 400 24.12 8.21 6.34
CA HIS A 400 23.57 9.56 6.20
C HIS A 400 22.44 9.56 5.17
N TYR A 401 21.30 9.03 5.56
CA TYR A 401 20.09 8.95 4.72
C TYR A 401 19.52 10.32 4.34
N GLY A 402 19.99 11.41 4.94
CA GLY A 402 19.55 12.75 4.60
C GLY A 402 19.85 13.14 3.15
N VAL A 403 21.03 12.79 2.64
CA VAL A 403 21.39 13.05 1.24
C VAL A 403 20.52 12.22 0.30
N ARG A 404 20.30 10.95 0.60
CA ARG A 404 19.38 10.07 -0.14
C ARG A 404 17.98 10.69 -0.22
N ASP A 405 17.47 11.16 0.91
CA ASP A 405 16.12 11.76 0.96
C ASP A 405 16.04 13.04 0.10
N ILE A 406 17.08 13.86 0.09
CA ILE A 406 17.12 15.06 -0.77
C ILE A 406 17.14 14.67 -2.25
N VAL A 407 17.99 13.73 -2.65
CA VAL A 407 18.08 13.29 -4.05
C VAL A 407 16.77 12.64 -4.50
N TYR A 408 16.21 11.77 -3.67
CA TYR A 408 14.94 11.12 -4.00
C TYR A 408 13.78 12.13 -4.02
N GLY A 409 13.74 13.06 -3.07
CA GLY A 409 12.74 14.12 -3.07
C GLY A 409 12.81 15.00 -4.32
N LYS A 410 14.02 15.35 -4.79
CA LYS A 410 14.21 16.08 -6.04
C LYS A 410 13.76 15.26 -7.25
N TYR A 411 14.09 13.96 -7.28
CA TYR A 411 13.60 13.04 -8.30
C TYR A 411 12.06 13.02 -8.38
N LEU A 412 11.37 12.95 -7.24
CA LEU A 412 9.91 13.00 -7.20
C LEU A 412 9.36 14.34 -7.73
N ILE A 413 9.99 15.46 -7.37
CA ILE A 413 9.60 16.79 -7.90
C ILE A 413 9.76 16.84 -9.41
N ASP A 414 10.89 16.37 -9.95
CA ASP A 414 11.15 16.35 -11.39
C ASP A 414 10.14 15.47 -12.16
N HIS A 415 9.50 14.52 -11.46
CA HIS A 415 8.44 13.66 -11.99
C HIS A 415 7.02 14.09 -11.57
N GLY A 416 6.84 15.34 -11.13
CA GLY A 416 5.52 15.93 -10.84
C GLY A 416 4.91 15.58 -9.49
N LYS A 417 5.61 14.80 -8.63
CA LYS A 417 5.16 14.44 -7.27
C LYS A 417 5.63 15.48 -6.24
N TYR A 418 5.13 16.70 -6.34
CA TYR A 418 5.64 17.87 -5.60
C TYR A 418 5.51 17.75 -4.09
N THR A 419 4.37 17.27 -3.58
CA THR A 419 4.11 17.17 -2.12
C THR A 419 5.02 16.17 -1.45
N ASP A 420 5.16 15.00 -2.05
CA ASP A 420 6.00 13.91 -1.52
C ASP A 420 7.48 14.29 -1.60
N GLY A 421 7.87 14.88 -2.74
CA GLY A 421 9.23 15.35 -2.95
C GLY A 421 9.64 16.43 -1.95
N LEU A 422 8.78 17.43 -1.71
CA LEU A 422 9.01 18.47 -0.71
C LEU A 422 9.18 17.86 0.70
N SER A 423 8.28 16.98 1.10
CA SER A 423 8.34 16.34 2.41
C SER A 423 9.63 15.54 2.63
N LEU A 424 10.12 14.86 1.57
CA LEU A 424 11.39 14.13 1.65
C LEU A 424 12.60 15.06 1.73
N ILE A 425 12.62 16.14 0.95
CA ILE A 425 13.71 17.12 1.01
C ILE A 425 13.75 17.77 2.39
N GLU A 426 12.62 18.19 2.95
CA GLU A 426 12.54 18.72 4.31
C GLU A 426 13.12 17.75 5.35
N LYS A 427 12.72 16.47 5.27
CA LYS A 427 13.27 15.41 6.14
C LYS A 427 14.77 15.23 5.95
N GLY A 428 15.23 15.25 4.71
CA GLY A 428 16.65 15.11 4.37
C GLY A 428 17.48 16.25 4.94
N CYS A 429 17.06 17.49 4.75
CA CYS A 429 17.71 18.68 5.31
C CYS A 429 17.76 18.62 6.84
N TYR A 430 16.67 18.25 7.49
CA TYR A 430 16.61 18.11 8.93
C TYR A 430 17.57 17.02 9.45
N LYS A 431 17.58 15.83 8.80
CA LYS A 431 18.51 14.74 9.17
C LYS A 431 19.97 15.18 9.11
N ILE A 432 20.34 15.95 8.10
CA ILE A 432 21.68 16.48 7.94
C ILE A 432 21.99 17.52 9.03
N ALA A 433 21.11 18.49 9.24
CA ALA A 433 21.28 19.57 10.20
C ALA A 433 21.41 19.06 11.65
N LYS A 434 20.57 18.09 12.02
CA LYS A 434 20.54 17.54 13.39
C LYS A 434 21.45 16.30 13.57
N ARG A 435 22.06 15.78 12.49
CA ARG A 435 22.90 14.57 12.50
C ARG A 435 22.16 13.33 13.03
N VAL A 436 20.87 13.18 12.70
CA VAL A 436 20.01 12.09 13.13
C VAL A 436 19.63 11.19 11.96
N ARG A 437 19.42 9.91 12.23
CA ARG A 437 18.95 8.94 11.20
C ARG A 437 17.46 9.05 10.95
N TYR A 438 16.71 9.40 11.97
CA TYR A 438 15.25 9.47 11.94
C TYR A 438 14.76 10.80 12.49
N VAL A 439 13.69 11.31 11.89
CA VAL A 439 13.03 12.55 12.29
C VAL A 439 11.56 12.28 12.46
N PRO A 440 11.01 12.40 13.68
CA PRO A 440 9.58 12.39 13.89
C PRO A 440 8.93 13.56 13.14
N ALA A 441 7.84 13.29 12.41
CA ALA A 441 7.11 14.34 11.70
C ALA A 441 6.56 15.42 12.66
N SER A 442 6.18 15.01 13.87
CA SER A 442 5.74 15.91 14.93
C SER A 442 6.83 16.88 15.38
N THR A 443 8.05 16.39 15.58
CA THR A 443 9.20 17.23 15.97
C THR A 443 9.54 18.23 14.88
N MET A 444 9.59 17.77 13.63
CA MET A 444 9.84 18.64 12.48
C MET A 444 8.77 19.71 12.34
N ARG A 445 7.49 19.36 12.46
CA ARG A 445 6.37 20.32 12.41
C ARG A 445 6.46 21.37 13.52
N LYS A 446 6.85 20.97 14.73
CA LYS A 446 7.01 21.89 15.86
C LYS A 446 8.11 22.92 15.59
N GLU A 447 9.30 22.47 15.13
CA GLU A 447 10.39 23.37 14.78
C GLU A 447 10.04 24.27 13.58
N ILE A 448 9.36 23.75 12.55
CA ILE A 448 8.86 24.57 11.44
C ILE A 448 7.87 25.65 11.94
N ALA A 449 7.00 25.31 12.88
CA ALA A 449 6.07 26.28 13.46
C ALA A 449 6.79 27.38 14.25
N GLU A 450 7.89 27.06 14.94
CA GLU A 450 8.71 28.02 15.66
C GLU A 450 9.42 29.03 14.71
N VAL A 451 9.89 28.55 13.55
CA VAL A 451 10.49 29.40 12.50
C VAL A 451 9.41 30.19 11.72
N GLY A 452 8.23 29.61 11.61
CA GLY A 452 7.12 30.14 10.83
C GLY A 452 7.01 29.49 9.44
N PHE A 453 5.85 28.91 9.17
CA PHE A 453 5.60 28.13 7.93
C PHE A 453 5.92 28.88 6.63
N ARG A 454 5.67 30.17 6.57
CA ARG A 454 5.92 30.97 5.37
C ARG A 454 7.41 31.12 5.09
N ILE A 455 8.19 31.42 6.14
CA ILE A 455 9.63 31.60 6.04
C ILE A 455 10.28 30.27 5.64
N HIS A 456 9.95 29.20 6.39
CA HIS A 456 10.47 27.86 6.09
C HIS A 456 10.17 27.40 4.66
N ARG A 457 8.94 27.62 4.17
CA ARG A 457 8.58 27.27 2.80
C ARG A 457 9.31 28.09 1.74
N ALA A 458 9.53 29.36 1.99
CA ALA A 458 10.31 30.19 1.08
C ALA A 458 11.76 29.72 0.98
N GLU A 459 12.39 29.42 2.13
CA GLU A 459 13.74 28.87 2.17
C GLU A 459 13.84 27.50 1.49
N MET A 460 12.87 26.61 1.72
CA MET A 460 12.82 25.32 1.05
C MET A 460 12.64 25.44 -0.46
N PHE A 461 11.81 26.36 -0.91
CA PHE A 461 11.60 26.61 -2.33
C PHE A 461 12.88 27.12 -3.00
N ASP A 462 13.58 28.10 -2.38
CA ASP A 462 14.87 28.59 -2.84
C ASP A 462 15.93 27.49 -2.89
N PHE A 463 15.96 26.63 -1.87
CA PHE A 463 16.86 25.47 -1.83
C PHE A 463 16.56 24.49 -2.98
N ILE A 464 15.29 24.13 -3.19
CA ILE A 464 14.86 23.19 -4.24
C ILE A 464 15.20 23.72 -5.65
N GLN A 465 15.08 25.03 -5.87
CA GLN A 465 15.47 25.63 -7.15
C GLN A 465 16.96 25.54 -7.45
N LYS A 466 17.79 25.48 -6.41
CA LYS A 466 19.24 25.32 -6.56
C LYS A 466 19.66 23.88 -6.84
N LEU A 467 18.77 22.89 -6.55
CA LEU A 467 19.06 21.48 -6.81
C LEU A 467 19.08 21.20 -8.32
N PRO A 468 20.10 20.51 -8.86
CA PRO A 468 20.15 20.13 -10.26
C PRO A 468 19.02 19.17 -10.65
N SER A 469 18.80 19.01 -11.97
CA SER A 469 17.90 17.97 -12.48
C SER A 469 18.45 16.57 -12.19
N THR A 470 17.55 15.63 -11.88
CA THR A 470 17.92 14.25 -11.55
C THR A 470 18.10 13.34 -12.78
N ASN A 471 18.21 13.88 -13.97
CA ASN A 471 18.38 13.13 -15.22
C ASN A 471 19.83 12.65 -15.48
N ASP A 472 20.74 12.84 -14.53
CA ASP A 472 22.17 12.56 -14.65
C ASP A 472 22.64 11.50 -13.64
N THR A 473 23.93 11.21 -13.61
CA THR A 473 24.55 10.37 -12.59
C THR A 473 24.59 11.10 -11.24
N LEU A 474 24.60 10.34 -10.16
CA LEU A 474 24.67 10.92 -8.82
C LEU A 474 25.98 11.70 -8.59
N SER A 475 27.10 11.24 -9.16
CA SER A 475 28.39 11.93 -9.03
C SER A 475 28.36 13.30 -9.71
N ASN A 476 27.84 13.40 -10.92
CA ASN A 476 27.68 14.67 -11.64
C ASN A 476 26.75 15.63 -10.89
N TRP A 477 25.63 15.11 -10.42
CA TRP A 477 24.63 15.86 -9.65
C TRP A 477 25.25 16.48 -8.38
N ILE A 478 26.04 15.68 -7.61
CA ILE A 478 26.73 16.17 -6.41
C ILE A 478 27.80 17.21 -6.77
N THR A 479 28.54 16.98 -7.86
CA THR A 479 29.57 17.92 -8.31
C THR A 479 28.96 19.28 -8.69
N GLU A 480 27.83 19.28 -9.39
CA GLU A 480 27.09 20.50 -9.72
C GLU A 480 26.61 21.25 -8.46
N LEU A 481 26.12 20.51 -7.45
CA LEU A 481 25.73 21.11 -6.17
C LEU A 481 26.92 21.77 -5.45
N GLN A 482 28.08 21.13 -5.45
CA GLN A 482 29.29 21.67 -4.83
C GLN A 482 29.73 22.96 -5.52
N GLN A 483 29.60 23.02 -6.84
CA GLN A 483 29.85 24.28 -7.62
C GLN A 483 28.88 25.40 -7.23
N LYS A 484 27.66 25.05 -6.82
CA LYS A 484 26.66 26.00 -6.30
C LYS A 484 26.81 26.31 -4.80
N GLY A 485 27.89 25.81 -4.16
CA GLY A 485 28.17 26.04 -2.73
C GLY A 485 27.38 25.14 -1.78
N ILE A 486 26.71 24.10 -2.27
CA ILE A 486 25.95 23.14 -1.47
C ILE A 486 26.80 21.86 -1.29
N ASN A 487 27.27 21.60 -0.09
CA ASN A 487 28.13 20.45 0.20
C ASN A 487 27.29 19.27 0.70
N LEU A 488 26.95 18.37 -0.20
CA LEU A 488 26.42 17.04 0.11
C LEU A 488 27.48 16.00 -0.23
N THR A 489 27.68 15.01 0.63
CA THR A 489 28.73 14.01 0.47
C THR A 489 28.15 12.63 0.18
N VAL A 490 28.72 11.97 -0.83
CA VAL A 490 28.44 10.59 -1.22
C VAL A 490 29.74 9.84 -1.42
N ASP A 491 29.71 8.51 -1.48
CA ASP A 491 30.86 7.71 -1.91
C ASP A 491 30.98 7.81 -3.43
N PHE A 492 31.88 8.68 -3.91
CA PHE A 492 32.07 8.92 -5.34
C PHE A 492 32.49 7.66 -6.11
N GLY A 493 33.16 6.70 -5.47
CA GLY A 493 33.49 5.42 -6.11
C GLY A 493 32.26 4.58 -6.49
N LYS A 494 31.13 4.85 -5.86
CA LYS A 494 29.85 4.14 -6.08
C LYS A 494 28.75 5.05 -6.64
N ALA A 495 29.04 6.31 -6.82
CA ALA A 495 28.07 7.32 -7.26
C ALA A 495 27.97 7.48 -8.77
N ASN A 496 28.78 6.77 -9.55
CA ASN A 496 28.72 6.79 -11.02
C ASN A 496 27.57 5.94 -11.57
N VAL A 497 26.37 6.15 -11.03
CA VAL A 497 25.12 5.49 -11.43
C VAL A 497 24.08 6.56 -11.70
N ARG A 498 23.21 6.34 -12.68
CA ARG A 498 22.10 7.25 -12.95
C ARG A 498 21.18 7.31 -11.75
N ILE A 499 20.78 8.52 -11.34
CA ILE A 499 19.89 8.73 -10.19
C ILE A 499 18.59 7.94 -10.36
N GLU A 500 18.05 7.92 -11.56
CA GLU A 500 16.86 7.16 -11.89
C GLU A 500 17.00 5.65 -11.54
N SER A 501 18.16 5.04 -11.79
CA SER A 501 18.40 3.63 -11.48
C SER A 501 18.48 3.35 -9.97
N LEU A 502 18.81 4.35 -9.14
CA LEU A 502 18.83 4.22 -7.69
C LEU A 502 17.42 4.13 -7.08
N PHE A 503 16.39 4.58 -7.80
CA PHE A 503 15.03 4.70 -7.31
C PHE A 503 13.98 3.95 -8.16
N ARG A 504 14.38 3.36 -9.29
CA ARG A 504 13.50 2.55 -10.15
C ARG A 504 13.10 1.20 -9.58
N THR A 505 13.78 0.70 -8.58
CA THR A 505 13.76 -0.72 -8.18
C THR A 505 12.49 -1.17 -7.43
N VAL A 506 11.52 -0.32 -7.18
CA VAL A 506 10.30 -0.71 -6.43
C VAL A 506 9.04 -0.75 -7.28
N ASN A 507 9.02 -0.14 -8.46
CA ASN A 507 7.79 0.00 -9.25
C ASN A 507 7.62 -0.97 -10.44
N HIS A 508 8.57 -1.87 -10.69
CA HIS A 508 8.48 -2.81 -11.82
C HIS A 508 8.04 -4.23 -11.45
N LEU A 509 7.80 -4.53 -10.17
CA LEU A 509 7.34 -5.86 -9.75
C LEU A 509 5.81 -6.04 -9.75
N PHE A 510 5.05 -4.99 -10.10
CA PHE A 510 3.58 -5.04 -10.14
C PHE A 510 3.04 -4.20 -11.32
N ARG A 511 3.43 -4.53 -12.53
CA ARG A 511 2.66 -4.16 -13.73
C ARG A 511 2.01 -5.38 -14.35
#